data_7ef337f71fcbac943c0e940fedc52c50
#
_entry.id   7ef337f71fcbac943c0e940fedc52c50
#
_cell.length_a   1.000
_cell.length_b   1.000
_cell.length_c   1.000
_cell.angle_alpha   90.00
_cell.angle_beta   90.00
_cell.angle_gamma   90.00
#
_symmetry.space_group_name_H-M   'P 1'
#
loop_
_entity.id
_entity.type
_entity.pdbx_description
1 polymer ?
#
loop_
_entity_poly.entity_id
_entity_poly.type
_entity_poly.pdbx_seq_one_letter_code
_entity_poly.pdbx_strand_id
1 'polypeptide(L)'
;NKPLQVSVPDPSALTVLASKSHINPETKKYIEKYSISNSKNAGSSLKFCLIAAGEADLYPRLGRTMEWDTAAGQAILLGAGGHVTNLSTKEPLYYGKPGFENPFFIAHSDKGIIKN
;
A
#
# COMPACT_ATOMS: atom_id res chain seq x y z
N ASN A 1 -19.11 5.55 -16.38
CA ASN A 1 -18.24 5.31 -15.20
C ASN A 1 -17.42 4.06 -15.41
N LYS A 2 -16.12 4.21 -15.42
CA LYS A 2 -15.23 3.05 -15.47
C LYS A 2 -15.05 2.50 -14.06
N PRO A 3 -15.13 1.18 -13.87
CA PRO A 3 -14.80 0.61 -12.57
C PRO A 3 -13.33 0.86 -12.25
N LEU A 4 -13.02 0.96 -10.96
CA LEU A 4 -11.62 1.08 -10.51
C LEU A 4 -10.89 -0.21 -10.84
N GLN A 5 -9.69 -0.07 -11.37
CA GLN A 5 -8.84 -1.20 -11.70
C GLN A 5 -7.38 -0.82 -11.55
N VAL A 6 -6.61 -1.65 -10.86
CA VAL A 6 -5.18 -1.43 -10.69
C VAL A 6 -4.46 -1.53 -12.03
N SER A 7 -3.33 -0.82 -12.15
CA SER A 7 -2.48 -0.92 -13.34
C SER A 7 -1.56 -2.13 -13.23
N VAL A 8 -1.03 -2.56 -14.37
CA VAL A 8 0.04 -3.56 -14.39
C VAL A 8 1.34 -2.80 -14.10
N PRO A 9 2.04 -3.10 -12.99
CA PRO A 9 3.22 -2.33 -12.63
C PRO A 9 4.42 -2.69 -13.51
N ASP A 10 5.31 -1.69 -13.71
CA ASP A 10 6.61 -1.91 -14.31
C ASP A 10 7.62 -2.00 -13.17
N PRO A 11 8.19 -3.18 -12.87
CA PRO A 11 9.10 -3.32 -11.73
C PRO A 11 10.36 -2.47 -11.79
N SER A 12 10.71 -1.97 -12.97
CA SER A 12 11.86 -1.10 -13.14
C SER A 12 11.54 0.39 -12.98
N ALA A 13 10.26 0.74 -12.85
CA ALA A 13 9.80 2.13 -12.81
C ALA A 13 8.51 2.26 -12.00
N LEU A 14 8.59 1.97 -10.70
CA LEU A 14 7.42 1.97 -9.81
C LEU A 14 7.07 3.37 -9.30
N THR A 15 5.79 3.60 -9.07
CA THR A 15 5.30 4.80 -8.38
C THR A 15 4.92 4.42 -6.96
N VAL A 16 5.58 5.06 -5.98
CA VAL A 16 5.33 4.80 -4.55
C VAL A 16 4.52 5.96 -3.96
N LEU A 17 3.65 5.61 -3.03
CA LEU A 17 2.94 6.60 -2.20
C LEU A 17 3.60 6.66 -0.84
N ALA A 18 3.93 7.87 -0.41
CA ALA A 18 4.55 8.09 0.89
C ALA A 18 4.21 9.50 1.37
N SER A 19 4.09 9.67 2.67
CA SER A 19 3.90 11.00 3.25
C SER A 19 5.26 11.66 3.42
N LYS A 20 5.42 12.85 2.86
CA LYS A 20 6.68 13.60 2.98
C LYS A 20 6.99 13.98 4.42
N SER A 21 5.95 14.23 5.22
CA SER A 21 6.12 14.69 6.59
C SER A 21 6.15 13.56 7.61
N HIS A 22 5.79 12.35 7.24
CA HIS A 22 5.67 11.21 8.16
C HIS A 22 6.45 9.98 7.74
N ILE A 23 7.35 10.13 6.77
CA ILE A 23 8.17 8.99 6.37
C ILE A 23 9.22 8.73 7.46
N ASN A 24 9.19 7.54 8.04
CA ASN A 24 10.15 7.14 9.06
C ASN A 24 11.32 6.39 8.41
N PRO A 25 12.43 6.19 9.16
CA PRO A 25 13.61 5.49 8.61
C PRO A 25 13.31 4.08 8.11
N GLU A 26 12.42 3.36 8.80
CA GLU A 26 12.05 2.00 8.42
C GLU A 26 11.35 1.97 7.07
N THR A 27 10.40 2.89 6.86
CA THR A 27 9.69 3.01 5.58
C THR A 27 10.63 3.39 4.46
N LYS A 28 11.50 4.37 4.71
CA LYS A 28 12.48 4.80 3.71
C LYS A 28 13.41 3.67 3.30
N LYS A 29 13.91 2.91 4.28
CA LYS A 29 14.78 1.78 4.01
C LYS A 29 14.07 0.70 3.21
N TYR A 30 12.80 0.45 3.52
CA TYR A 30 12.01 -0.54 2.78
C TYR A 30 11.81 -0.11 1.33
N ILE A 31 11.51 1.16 1.08
CA ILE A 31 11.31 1.70 -0.27
C ILE A 31 12.58 1.57 -1.12
N GLU A 32 13.75 1.67 -0.49
CA GLU A 32 15.02 1.55 -1.20
C GLU A 32 15.24 0.19 -1.86
N LYS A 33 14.47 -0.83 -1.47
CA LYS A 33 14.53 -2.15 -2.10
C LYS A 33 13.91 -2.18 -3.49
N TYR A 34 13.21 -1.13 -3.88
CA TYR A 34 12.44 -1.06 -5.13
C TYR A 34 13.04 -0.06 -6.10
N SER A 35 12.80 -0.28 -7.39
CA SER A 35 13.18 0.69 -8.43
C SER A 35 12.06 1.70 -8.59
N ILE A 36 12.18 2.82 -7.89
CA ILE A 36 11.15 3.85 -7.84
C ILE A 36 11.45 4.95 -8.85
N SER A 37 10.52 5.20 -9.77
CA SER A 37 10.63 6.28 -10.75
C SER A 37 9.92 7.54 -10.31
N ASN A 38 8.88 7.42 -9.46
CA ASN A 38 8.07 8.55 -9.04
C ASN A 38 7.55 8.32 -7.64
N SER A 39 7.39 9.42 -6.88
CA SER A 39 6.83 9.39 -5.54
C SER A 39 5.70 10.41 -5.47
N LYS A 40 4.53 10.00 -4.97
CA LYS A 40 3.38 10.87 -4.81
C LYS A 40 2.99 10.97 -3.34
N ASN A 41 2.42 12.10 -2.97
CA ASN A 41 1.89 12.32 -1.63
C ASN A 41 0.38 12.48 -1.69
N ALA A 42 -0.32 11.92 -0.70
CA ALA A 42 -1.78 12.02 -0.59
C ALA A 42 -2.22 11.78 0.84
N GLY A 43 -3.44 12.12 1.17
CA GLY A 43 -4.04 11.78 2.46
C GLY A 43 -4.16 10.27 2.60
N SER A 44 -4.13 9.77 3.84
CA SER A 44 -4.00 8.33 4.10
C SER A 44 -5.09 7.48 3.44
N SER A 45 -6.35 7.88 3.48
CA SER A 45 -7.43 7.11 2.85
C SER A 45 -7.37 7.16 1.33
N LEU A 46 -6.88 8.27 0.76
CA LEU A 46 -6.78 8.45 -0.67
C LEU A 46 -5.69 7.56 -1.29
N LYS A 47 -4.68 7.16 -0.52
CA LYS A 47 -3.59 6.33 -1.03
C LYS A 47 -4.07 4.99 -1.57
N PHE A 48 -4.99 4.33 -0.87
CA PHE A 48 -5.59 3.08 -1.37
C PHE A 48 -6.35 3.32 -2.68
N CYS A 49 -7.06 4.44 -2.76
CA CYS A 49 -7.82 4.77 -3.96
C CYS A 49 -6.93 5.06 -5.16
N LEU A 50 -5.75 5.65 -4.95
CA LEU A 50 -4.81 5.92 -6.03
C LEU A 50 -4.26 4.63 -6.62
N ILE A 51 -3.95 3.64 -5.79
CA ILE A 51 -3.53 2.33 -6.30
C ILE A 51 -4.70 1.66 -7.02
N ALA A 52 -5.89 1.71 -6.44
CA ALA A 52 -7.10 1.12 -7.04
C ALA A 52 -7.41 1.72 -8.41
N ALA A 53 -7.11 3.00 -8.60
CA ALA A 53 -7.36 3.70 -9.87
C ALA A 53 -6.23 3.52 -10.89
N GLY A 54 -5.17 2.80 -10.54
CA GLY A 54 -4.04 2.57 -11.44
C GLY A 54 -3.05 3.72 -11.51
N GLU A 55 -3.09 4.65 -10.56
CA GLU A 55 -2.22 5.82 -10.57
C GLU A 55 -0.97 5.67 -9.70
N ALA A 56 -0.85 4.57 -8.96
CA ALA A 56 0.32 4.25 -8.14
C ALA A 56 0.44 2.75 -7.99
N ASP A 57 1.60 2.28 -7.56
CA ASP A 57 1.91 0.84 -7.49
C ASP A 57 2.06 0.34 -6.06
N LEU A 58 2.64 1.14 -5.17
CA LEU A 58 3.00 0.74 -3.82
C LEU A 58 2.64 1.80 -2.78
N TYR A 59 2.16 1.33 -1.63
CA TYR A 59 2.01 2.15 -0.44
C TYR A 59 2.45 1.32 0.77
N PRO A 60 3.73 1.38 1.16
CA PRO A 60 4.20 0.71 2.38
C PRO A 60 3.89 1.56 3.60
N ARG A 61 3.47 0.90 4.68
CA ARG A 61 3.18 1.57 5.95
C ARG A 61 3.89 0.83 7.08
N LEU A 62 5.08 1.29 7.42
CA LEU A 62 5.88 0.76 8.51
C LEU A 62 5.78 1.72 9.70
N GLY A 63 4.56 2.00 10.10
CA GLY A 63 4.21 2.85 11.22
C GLY A 63 2.89 2.41 11.81
N ARG A 64 2.50 3.02 12.93
CA ARG A 64 1.29 2.62 13.63
C ARG A 64 0.04 3.06 12.85
N THR A 65 -0.84 2.11 12.58
CA THR A 65 -2.19 2.37 12.08
C THR A 65 -3.17 1.46 12.80
N MET A 66 -4.44 1.89 12.83
CA MET A 66 -5.52 1.10 13.43
C MET A 66 -6.38 0.52 12.33
N GLU A 67 -7.14 -0.53 12.67
CA GLU A 67 -7.98 -1.22 11.69
C GLU A 67 -8.97 -0.29 10.99
N TRP A 68 -9.50 0.70 11.71
CA TRP A 68 -10.43 1.66 11.12
C TRP A 68 -9.77 2.63 10.13
N ASP A 69 -8.43 2.76 10.15
CA ASP A 69 -7.72 3.60 9.20
C ASP A 69 -7.62 2.94 7.82
N THR A 70 -7.79 1.62 7.74
CA THR A 70 -7.48 0.86 6.53
C THR A 70 -8.65 0.06 5.96
N ALA A 71 -9.69 -0.22 6.77
CA ALA A 71 -10.74 -1.16 6.37
C ALA A 71 -11.44 -0.78 5.06
N ALA A 72 -11.90 0.47 4.95
CA ALA A 72 -12.61 0.92 3.73
C ALA A 72 -11.67 0.95 2.53
N GLY A 73 -10.44 1.44 2.72
CA GLY A 73 -9.46 1.52 1.65
C GLY A 73 -9.06 0.15 1.13
N GLN A 74 -8.88 -0.81 2.02
CA GLN A 74 -8.56 -2.18 1.62
C GLN A 74 -9.69 -2.81 0.81
N ALA A 75 -10.95 -2.59 1.21
CA ALA A 75 -12.09 -3.11 0.48
C ALA A 75 -12.13 -2.56 -0.96
N ILE A 76 -11.88 -1.26 -1.12
CA ILE A 76 -11.85 -0.62 -2.43
C ILE A 76 -10.70 -1.20 -3.27
N LEU A 77 -9.52 -1.35 -2.69
CA LEU A 77 -8.34 -1.84 -3.40
C LEU A 77 -8.51 -3.30 -3.83
N LEU A 78 -9.03 -4.15 -2.95
CA LEU A 78 -9.30 -5.55 -3.29
C LEU A 78 -10.32 -5.66 -4.42
N GLY A 79 -11.37 -4.83 -4.40
CA GLY A 79 -12.36 -4.81 -5.48
C GLY A 79 -11.79 -4.39 -6.82
N ALA A 80 -10.70 -3.64 -6.83
CA ALA A 80 -10.01 -3.18 -8.04
C ALA A 80 -8.91 -4.15 -8.50
N GLY A 81 -8.71 -5.25 -7.80
CA GLY A 81 -7.68 -6.26 -8.15
C GLY A 81 -6.35 -6.09 -7.44
N GLY A 82 -6.24 -5.16 -6.50
CA GLY A 82 -5.03 -4.97 -5.72
C GLY A 82 -5.01 -5.76 -4.42
N HIS A 83 -4.02 -5.50 -3.59
CA HIS A 83 -3.76 -6.28 -2.38
C HIS A 83 -3.26 -5.41 -1.25
N VAL A 84 -3.49 -5.85 0.00
CA VAL A 84 -2.85 -5.28 1.19
C VAL A 84 -2.24 -6.45 1.96
N THR A 85 -0.93 -6.46 2.10
CA THR A 85 -0.17 -7.60 2.61
C THR A 85 0.54 -7.24 3.92
N ASN A 86 0.41 -8.12 4.92
CA ASN A 86 1.15 -8.04 6.18
C ASN A 86 2.63 -8.31 5.90
N LEU A 87 3.50 -7.36 6.24
CA LEU A 87 4.94 -7.49 5.95
C LEU A 87 5.63 -8.58 6.76
N SER A 88 5.08 -8.97 7.90
CA SER A 88 5.67 -10.03 8.73
C SER A 88 5.28 -11.42 8.25
N THR A 89 4.01 -11.63 7.93
CA THR A 89 3.50 -12.96 7.56
C THR A 89 3.43 -13.19 6.06
N LYS A 90 3.50 -12.13 5.26
CA LYS A 90 3.32 -12.16 3.80
C LYS A 90 1.92 -12.56 3.38
N GLU A 91 0.97 -12.52 4.31
CA GLU A 91 -0.44 -12.85 4.04
C GLU A 91 -1.31 -11.61 3.99
N PRO A 92 -2.54 -11.69 3.46
CA PRO A 92 -3.43 -10.56 3.44
C PRO A 92 -3.69 -10.00 4.84
N LEU A 93 -3.86 -8.69 4.93
CA LEU A 93 -4.22 -8.03 6.18
C LEU A 93 -5.64 -8.43 6.57
N TYR A 94 -5.86 -8.77 7.85
CA TYR A 94 -7.17 -9.15 8.35
C TYR A 94 -7.58 -8.27 9.53
N TYR A 95 -8.86 -8.35 9.92
CA TYR A 95 -9.46 -7.48 10.93
C TYR A 95 -10.01 -8.27 12.10
N GLY A 96 -10.26 -7.59 13.22
CA GLY A 96 -10.74 -8.21 14.44
C GLY A 96 -9.62 -8.60 15.40
N LYS A 97 -8.45 -8.00 15.27
CA LYS A 97 -7.31 -8.27 16.14
C LYS A 97 -7.49 -7.64 17.50
N PRO A 98 -6.97 -8.26 18.59
CA PRO A 98 -6.97 -7.61 19.89
C PRO A 98 -6.29 -6.24 19.81
N GLY A 99 -6.91 -5.21 20.39
CA GLY A 99 -6.40 -3.84 20.36
C GLY A 99 -6.61 -3.12 19.04
N PHE A 100 -7.06 -3.79 17.99
CA PHE A 100 -7.38 -3.21 16.67
C PHE A 100 -6.21 -2.47 16.00
N GLU A 101 -4.99 -2.81 16.36
CA GLU A 101 -3.80 -2.24 15.72
C GLU A 101 -3.34 -3.10 14.56
N ASN A 102 -3.02 -2.45 13.42
CA ASN A 102 -2.49 -3.16 12.26
C ASN A 102 -1.00 -3.47 12.42
N PRO A 103 -0.53 -4.61 11.90
CA PRO A 103 0.91 -4.81 11.68
C PRO A 103 1.38 -3.87 10.57
N PHE A 104 2.69 -3.79 10.36
CA PHE A 104 3.23 -3.10 9.19
C PHE A 104 2.73 -3.81 7.93
N PHE A 105 2.36 -3.03 6.92
CA PHE A 105 1.76 -3.58 5.71
C PHE A 105 2.24 -2.85 4.46
N ILE A 106 1.95 -3.44 3.32
CA ILE A 106 2.13 -2.80 2.03
C ILE A 106 0.86 -2.98 1.19
N ALA A 107 0.30 -1.88 0.72
CA ALA A 107 -0.77 -1.90 -0.28
C ALA A 107 -0.11 -1.86 -1.66
N HIS A 108 -0.56 -2.68 -2.59
CA HIS A 108 0.11 -2.82 -3.88
C HIS A 108 -0.83 -3.31 -4.96
N SER A 109 -0.43 -3.06 -6.20
CA SER A 109 -1.22 -3.43 -7.37
C SER A 109 -1.03 -4.90 -7.77
N ASP A 110 0.15 -5.48 -7.53
CA ASP A 110 0.46 -6.84 -7.96
C ASP A 110 1.40 -7.52 -6.98
N LYS A 111 1.08 -8.75 -6.59
CA LYS A 111 1.89 -9.54 -5.65
C LYS A 111 3.30 -9.83 -6.17
N GLY A 112 3.47 -9.89 -7.49
CA GLY A 112 4.75 -10.22 -8.10
C GLY A 112 5.84 -9.19 -7.87
N ILE A 113 5.51 -7.96 -7.45
CA ILE A 113 6.50 -6.91 -7.24
C ILE A 113 6.99 -6.81 -5.80
N ILE A 114 6.41 -7.57 -4.87
CA ILE A 114 6.71 -7.43 -3.45
C ILE A 114 8.10 -8.01 -3.12
N LYS A 115 8.90 -7.21 -2.42
CA LYS A 115 10.24 -7.59 -1.94
C LYS A 115 10.21 -8.01 -0.48
N ASN A 116 11.04 -8.94 -0.13
CA ASN A 116 11.19 -9.41 1.26
C ASN A 116 12.13 -8.52 2.06
#